data_f463f7666dc7346a63625d3e167a00dc
#
_entry.id   f463f7666dc7346a63625d3e167a00dc
#
_cell.length_a   1.000
_cell.length_b   1.000
_cell.length_c   1.000
_cell.angle_alpha   90.00
_cell.angle_beta   90.00
_cell.angle_gamma   90.00
#
_symmetry.space_group_name_H-M   'P 1'
#
loop_
_entity.id
_entity.type
_entity.pdbx_description
1 polymer ?
#
loop_
_entity_poly.entity_id
_entity_poly.type
_entity_poly.pdbx_seq_one_letter_code
_entity_poly.pdbx_strand_id
1 'polypeptide(L)'
;ASRGLGDVYKRQDKDIIKSTITSTDDGNGNYTNPVIFADVPDIDIIRVDDAFYMVSTTMHLSPGCPVMKSYDLVNWEIVNYVFDTLEDRDNLALRNGENNYGKGQWATTLRYNNGVYYAGFTSFSTGRTYIYHTDDIGNGKWDRFVYDECFHDMSLLFDDDGKVYLIYGGGQIWCIELEKDLSAVKPGTKRKLINDAGLVKGCLAEGSHVYKLNGYYYIFIITWPPHGRRTQLCYRSKALDGKWEMKVIIDDNMGFRNDGAAQGGIVDDKDGNWYCFVFQDHGAVGRTPVLSTMTWEDGWLVVGVDGKVPKTAKIPFAGHEKKSVVTSDEFINSQIVRSYHSFADTPEEAGESDYNGSNLGLEWQWNHNPDNRLWSLTERKGYLRLRTGDVCGTVANARNTLTQRTFGPECGA
;
A
#
# COMPACT_ATOMS: atom_id res chain seq x y z
N ALA A 1 28.15 34.40 -19.10
CA ALA A 1 26.82 34.05 -19.60
C ALA A 1 26.04 33.28 -18.55
N SER A 2 25.40 33.93 -17.59
CA SER A 2 24.48 33.31 -16.63
C SER A 2 23.05 33.77 -16.92
N ARG A 3 22.51 33.41 -18.09
CA ARG A 3 21.14 33.77 -18.47
C ARG A 3 20.13 32.64 -18.23
N GLY A 4 20.50 31.50 -17.62
CA GLY A 4 19.63 30.35 -17.56
C GLY A 4 18.79 30.20 -16.28
N LEU A 5 19.35 30.47 -15.11
CA LEU A 5 18.73 30.14 -13.84
C LEU A 5 17.70 31.16 -13.33
N GLY A 6 17.92 32.45 -13.59
CA GLY A 6 17.00 33.49 -13.15
C GLY A 6 15.65 33.51 -13.88
N ASP A 7 15.63 33.10 -15.15
CA ASP A 7 14.40 33.07 -15.95
C ASP A 7 13.57 31.79 -15.70
N VAL A 8 14.20 30.68 -15.32
CA VAL A 8 13.53 29.46 -14.91
C VAL A 8 12.76 29.70 -13.60
N TYR A 9 13.38 30.34 -12.63
CA TYR A 9 12.72 30.70 -11.36
C TYR A 9 11.56 31.69 -11.53
N LYS A 10 11.67 32.66 -12.40
CA LYS A 10 10.59 33.64 -12.68
C LYS A 10 9.43 33.02 -13.49
N ARG A 11 9.65 31.96 -14.26
CA ARG A 11 8.60 31.22 -14.92
C ARG A 11 7.87 30.29 -13.96
N GLN A 12 8.55 29.67 -13.01
CA GLN A 12 7.95 28.83 -11.98
C GLN A 12 6.96 29.59 -11.08
N ASP A 13 7.21 30.87 -10.78
CA ASP A 13 6.27 31.70 -10.01
C ASP A 13 4.97 32.04 -10.78
N LYS A 14 4.91 31.86 -12.09
CA LYS A 14 3.71 32.16 -12.90
C LYS A 14 2.99 30.93 -13.44
N ASP A 15 3.74 29.85 -13.61
CA ASP A 15 3.25 28.57 -14.13
C ASP A 15 3.46 27.46 -13.09
N ILE A 16 3.28 27.76 -11.80
CA ILE A 16 3.16 26.69 -10.80
C ILE A 16 2.09 25.74 -11.35
N ILE A 17 2.50 24.53 -11.67
CA ILE A 17 1.60 23.47 -12.07
C ILE A 17 0.59 23.32 -10.92
N LYS A 18 -0.56 23.96 -11.07
CA LYS A 18 -1.56 24.07 -10.02
C LYS A 18 -2.24 22.74 -9.71
N SER A 19 -1.78 21.64 -10.29
CA SER A 19 -2.51 20.40 -10.13
C SER A 19 -1.60 19.19 -10.26
N THR A 20 -1.08 18.79 -9.13
CA THR A 20 -0.61 17.43 -8.88
C THR A 20 -1.74 16.57 -8.29
N ILE A 21 -2.99 16.87 -8.63
CA ILE A 21 -4.14 16.13 -8.12
C ILE A 21 -4.21 14.80 -8.83
N THR A 22 -3.96 13.72 -8.08
CA THR A 22 -4.06 12.35 -8.58
C THR A 22 -5.48 11.79 -8.54
N SER A 23 -6.40 12.50 -7.92
CA SER A 23 -7.82 12.16 -7.86
C SER A 23 -8.49 12.31 -9.24
N THR A 24 -9.34 11.35 -9.57
CA THR A 24 -10.17 11.36 -10.80
C THR A 24 -11.59 11.89 -10.59
N ASP A 25 -11.83 12.56 -9.46
CA ASP A 25 -13.06 13.33 -9.20
C ASP A 25 -13.22 14.44 -10.25
N ASP A 26 -14.30 14.38 -11.03
CA ASP A 26 -14.59 15.34 -12.10
C ASP A 26 -15.15 16.70 -11.59
N GLY A 27 -15.37 16.82 -10.28
CA GLY A 27 -15.99 18.00 -9.64
C GLY A 27 -17.50 18.06 -9.81
N ASN A 28 -18.12 17.07 -10.46
CA ASN A 28 -19.57 16.96 -10.69
C ASN A 28 -20.17 15.75 -9.95
N GLY A 29 -19.42 15.17 -9.02
CA GLY A 29 -19.83 14.02 -8.20
C GLY A 29 -19.60 12.67 -8.86
N ASN A 30 -18.75 12.59 -9.87
CA ASN A 30 -18.34 11.32 -10.47
C ASN A 30 -16.83 11.15 -10.40
N TYR A 31 -16.37 9.90 -10.44
CA TYR A 31 -14.98 9.54 -10.61
C TYR A 31 -14.78 8.64 -11.83
N THR A 32 -13.55 8.55 -12.30
CA THR A 32 -13.14 7.64 -13.37
C THR A 32 -12.08 6.69 -12.86
N ASN A 33 -12.19 5.41 -13.18
CA ASN A 33 -11.15 4.41 -12.87
C ASN A 33 -9.98 4.48 -13.89
N PRO A 34 -8.72 4.30 -13.43
CA PRO A 34 -8.33 4.07 -12.03
C PRO A 34 -8.62 5.29 -11.14
N VAL A 35 -9.08 5.04 -9.91
CA VAL A 35 -9.51 6.10 -8.98
C VAL A 35 -8.34 6.97 -8.50
N ILE A 36 -7.15 6.38 -8.41
CA ILE A 36 -5.86 7.07 -8.27
C ILE A 36 -4.99 6.62 -9.44
N PHE A 37 -4.60 7.53 -10.31
CA PHE A 37 -3.76 7.17 -11.45
C PHE A 37 -2.27 7.30 -11.10
N ALA A 38 -1.85 6.61 -10.05
CA ALA A 38 -0.47 6.49 -9.57
C ALA A 38 -0.24 5.09 -8.99
N ASP A 39 1.04 4.74 -8.74
CA ASP A 39 1.41 3.43 -8.19
C ASP A 39 0.98 3.30 -6.72
N VAL A 40 -0.07 2.51 -6.50
CA VAL A 40 -0.61 2.16 -5.18
C VAL A 40 -0.98 0.67 -5.21
N PRO A 41 0.01 -0.23 -5.21
CA PRO A 41 -0.22 -1.66 -5.40
C PRO A 41 -0.67 -2.39 -4.13
N ASP A 42 -1.23 -3.59 -4.33
CA ASP A 42 -1.51 -4.58 -3.27
C ASP A 42 -2.30 -4.00 -2.09
N ILE A 43 -3.42 -3.37 -2.40
CA ILE A 43 -4.20 -2.55 -1.49
C ILE A 43 -4.90 -3.42 -0.44
N ASP A 44 -4.85 -3.02 0.84
CA ASP A 44 -5.84 -3.41 1.84
C ASP A 44 -6.49 -2.16 2.45
N ILE A 45 -7.78 -2.25 2.75
CA ILE A 45 -8.62 -1.12 3.12
C ILE A 45 -9.53 -1.47 4.29
N ILE A 46 -9.72 -0.51 5.19
CA ILE A 46 -10.67 -0.60 6.31
C ILE A 46 -11.45 0.72 6.44
N ARG A 47 -12.60 0.65 7.09
CA ARG A 47 -13.33 1.81 7.59
C ARG A 47 -13.27 1.85 9.12
N VAL A 48 -13.01 3.01 9.66
CA VAL A 48 -13.14 3.28 11.09
C VAL A 48 -13.90 4.59 11.23
N ASP A 49 -15.04 4.54 11.88
CA ASP A 49 -16.01 5.64 11.96
C ASP A 49 -16.44 6.13 10.55
N ASP A 50 -16.22 7.40 10.25
CA ASP A 50 -16.53 8.03 8.96
C ASP A 50 -15.33 8.06 7.99
N ALA A 51 -14.19 7.52 8.37
CA ALA A 51 -12.96 7.55 7.57
C ALA A 51 -12.61 6.18 7.01
N PHE A 52 -12.09 6.18 5.78
CA PHE A 52 -11.49 5.02 5.15
C PHE A 52 -9.97 5.15 5.21
N TYR A 53 -9.31 4.06 5.54
CA TYR A 53 -7.85 3.95 5.58
C TYR A 53 -7.38 2.84 4.65
N MET A 54 -6.33 3.11 3.91
CA MET A 54 -5.76 2.20 2.94
C MET A 54 -4.24 2.14 3.11
N VAL A 55 -3.67 0.96 2.94
CA VAL A 55 -2.22 0.75 2.87
C VAL A 55 -1.84 0.14 1.54
N SER A 56 -0.58 0.28 1.15
CA SER A 56 -0.07 -0.33 -0.08
C SER A 56 1.40 -0.72 0.01
N THR A 57 1.83 -1.54 -0.94
CA THR A 57 3.21 -1.94 -1.14
C THR A 57 4.08 -0.77 -1.60
N THR A 58 5.30 -0.67 -1.06
CA THR A 58 6.31 0.31 -1.50
C THR A 58 7.66 -0.32 -1.79
N MET A 59 7.77 -1.64 -1.66
CA MET A 59 8.99 -2.39 -1.95
C MET A 59 10.19 -1.88 -1.13
N HIS A 60 11.19 -1.32 -1.82
CA HIS A 60 12.45 -0.85 -1.28
C HIS A 60 12.45 0.62 -0.83
N LEU A 61 11.33 1.34 -1.06
CA LEU A 61 11.23 2.76 -0.74
C LEU A 61 11.12 2.99 0.77
N SER A 62 11.73 4.06 1.26
CA SER A 62 11.69 4.51 2.66
C SER A 62 11.26 5.99 2.73
N PRO A 63 10.35 6.35 3.64
CA PRO A 63 9.56 5.49 4.53
C PRO A 63 8.67 4.53 3.74
N GLY A 64 8.24 3.43 4.37
CA GLY A 64 7.49 2.37 3.69
C GLY A 64 6.10 2.10 4.26
N CYS A 65 5.27 1.43 3.44
CA CYS A 65 3.88 1.15 3.73
C CYS A 65 3.08 2.42 4.08
N PRO A 66 2.74 3.26 3.09
CA PRO A 66 1.98 4.48 3.31
C PRO A 66 0.59 4.16 3.85
N VAL A 67 0.16 4.94 4.82
CA VAL A 67 -1.21 5.00 5.28
C VAL A 67 -1.90 6.15 4.56
N MET A 68 -2.89 5.83 3.77
CA MET A 68 -3.72 6.79 3.06
C MET A 68 -5.09 6.89 3.71
N LYS A 69 -5.68 8.08 3.69
CA LYS A 69 -6.98 8.38 4.28
C LYS A 69 -7.90 9.01 3.25
N SER A 70 -9.17 8.63 3.28
CA SER A 70 -10.25 9.24 2.51
C SER A 70 -11.53 9.29 3.32
N TYR A 71 -12.44 10.19 2.96
CA TYR A 71 -13.81 10.22 3.47
C TYR A 71 -14.84 9.84 2.40
N ASP A 72 -14.41 9.62 1.15
CA ASP A 72 -15.30 9.39 0.02
C ASP A 72 -14.87 8.25 -0.91
N LEU A 73 -13.77 7.56 -0.59
CA LEU A 73 -13.14 6.48 -1.36
C LEU A 73 -12.49 6.91 -2.69
N VAL A 74 -12.50 8.19 -3.01
CA VAL A 74 -11.99 8.76 -4.27
C VAL A 74 -10.85 9.74 -4.03
N ASN A 75 -11.02 10.61 -3.04
CA ASN A 75 -10.05 11.65 -2.69
C ASN A 75 -9.16 11.17 -1.55
N TRP A 76 -7.93 10.78 -1.87
CA TRP A 76 -6.98 10.17 -0.95
C TRP A 76 -5.80 11.07 -0.67
N GLU A 77 -5.37 11.13 0.58
CA GLU A 77 -4.13 11.76 1.03
C GLU A 77 -3.28 10.77 1.85
N ILE A 78 -1.96 10.90 1.79
CA ILE A 78 -1.07 10.15 2.66
C ILE A 78 -1.06 10.86 4.02
N VAL A 79 -1.36 10.14 5.09
CA VAL A 79 -1.41 10.71 6.45
C VAL A 79 -0.30 10.19 7.34
N ASN A 80 0.28 9.03 7.03
CA ASN A 80 1.36 8.43 7.82
C ASN A 80 2.11 7.38 6.99
N TYR A 81 3.15 6.81 7.57
CA TYR A 81 3.82 5.59 7.14
C TYR A 81 3.93 4.60 8.30
N VAL A 82 3.85 3.32 7.99
CA VAL A 82 3.94 2.26 9.01
C VAL A 82 5.35 2.16 9.58
N PHE A 83 6.36 2.41 8.77
CA PHE A 83 7.75 2.47 9.21
C PHE A 83 8.53 3.50 8.42
N ASP A 84 9.56 4.01 9.06
CA ASP A 84 10.51 4.94 8.46
C ASP A 84 11.58 4.19 7.68
N THR A 85 12.28 3.28 8.34
CA THR A 85 13.17 2.30 7.72
C THR A 85 12.84 0.90 8.25
N LEU A 86 12.96 -0.13 7.39
CA LEU A 86 12.56 -1.48 7.79
C LEU A 86 13.59 -2.13 8.72
N GLU A 87 14.83 -2.18 8.30
CA GLU A 87 16.00 -2.67 9.04
C GLU A 87 17.28 -1.99 8.54
N ASP A 88 18.31 -1.99 9.35
CA ASP A 88 19.65 -1.58 8.92
C ASP A 88 20.39 -2.75 8.29
N ARG A 89 20.37 -2.82 6.95
CA ARG A 89 21.07 -3.82 6.13
C ARG A 89 21.65 -3.17 4.89
N ASP A 90 22.73 -3.72 4.38
CA ASP A 90 23.43 -3.19 3.21
C ASP A 90 22.53 -3.12 1.97
N ASN A 91 21.75 -4.18 1.71
CA ASN A 91 20.81 -4.21 0.61
C ASN A 91 19.67 -3.20 0.75
N LEU A 92 19.24 -2.86 1.96
CA LEU A 92 18.20 -1.85 2.20
C LEU A 92 18.74 -0.42 2.14
N ALA A 93 20.07 -0.23 2.20
CA ALA A 93 20.72 1.08 2.23
C ALA A 93 21.66 1.34 1.05
N LEU A 94 21.62 0.52 0.00
CA LEU A 94 22.51 0.61 -1.17
C LEU A 94 24.00 0.63 -0.77
N ARG A 95 24.40 -0.13 0.25
CA ARG A 95 25.76 -0.25 0.69
C ARG A 95 26.44 -1.46 0.06
N ASN A 96 27.77 -1.41 -0.08
CA ASN A 96 28.62 -2.53 -0.54
C ASN A 96 28.19 -3.15 -1.89
N GLY A 97 27.56 -2.36 -2.76
CA GLY A 97 27.06 -2.83 -4.07
C GLY A 97 25.78 -3.66 -4.01
N GLU A 98 25.18 -3.80 -2.84
CA GLU A 98 23.90 -4.48 -2.68
C GLU A 98 22.72 -3.55 -2.95
N ASN A 99 21.56 -4.12 -3.27
CA ASN A 99 20.31 -3.39 -3.46
C ASN A 99 19.09 -4.27 -3.14
N ASN A 100 17.94 -3.63 -3.05
CA ASN A 100 16.68 -4.28 -2.70
C ASN A 100 15.56 -3.97 -3.71
N TYR A 101 15.88 -3.58 -4.94
CA TYR A 101 14.88 -3.26 -5.97
C TYR A 101 13.87 -4.38 -6.17
N GLY A 102 12.58 -4.02 -6.18
CA GLY A 102 11.47 -4.97 -6.31
C GLY A 102 11.29 -5.93 -5.13
N LYS A 103 11.99 -5.68 -4.01
CA LYS A 103 11.93 -6.45 -2.77
C LYS A 103 11.65 -5.49 -1.60
N GLY A 104 11.64 -6.00 -0.38
CA GLY A 104 11.38 -5.20 0.82
C GLY A 104 9.98 -5.41 1.36
N GLN A 105 9.20 -4.37 1.53
CA GLN A 105 7.83 -4.44 2.03
C GLN A 105 6.88 -4.82 0.87
N TRP A 106 6.22 -5.97 1.01
CA TRP A 106 5.26 -6.51 0.04
C TRP A 106 3.81 -6.30 0.51
N ALA A 107 2.86 -7.06 -0.07
CA ALA A 107 1.44 -6.92 0.23
C ALA A 107 1.16 -6.87 1.74
N THR A 108 0.40 -5.87 2.16
CA THR A 108 0.14 -5.58 3.57
C THR A 108 -1.32 -5.82 3.90
N THR A 109 -1.59 -6.60 4.95
CA THR A 109 -2.93 -6.66 5.56
C THR A 109 -3.11 -5.48 6.51
N LEU A 110 -4.27 -4.84 6.48
CA LEU A 110 -4.67 -3.76 7.39
C LEU A 110 -5.92 -4.19 8.15
N ARG A 111 -5.88 -4.11 9.48
CA ARG A 111 -7.02 -4.44 10.35
C ARG A 111 -7.16 -3.45 11.49
N TYR A 112 -8.39 -3.29 11.96
CA TYR A 112 -8.71 -2.56 13.18
C TYR A 112 -9.44 -3.49 14.14
N ASN A 113 -8.94 -3.59 15.36
CA ASN A 113 -9.54 -4.44 16.39
C ASN A 113 -9.37 -3.82 17.77
N ASN A 114 -10.49 -3.61 18.48
CA ASN A 114 -10.52 -3.10 19.86
C ASN A 114 -9.68 -1.83 20.09
N GLY A 115 -9.78 -0.85 19.20
CA GLY A 115 -9.08 0.44 19.33
C GLY A 115 -7.66 0.45 18.80
N VAL A 116 -7.16 -0.68 18.26
CA VAL A 116 -5.80 -0.81 17.74
C VAL A 116 -5.84 -1.13 16.25
N TYR A 117 -5.00 -0.45 15.47
CA TYR A 117 -4.72 -0.71 14.07
C TYR A 117 -3.55 -1.66 13.93
N TYR A 118 -3.64 -2.57 12.97
CA TYR A 118 -2.62 -3.56 12.68
C TYR A 118 -2.29 -3.54 11.19
N ALA A 119 -1.00 -3.42 10.87
CA ALA A 119 -0.48 -3.51 9.50
C ALA A 119 0.57 -4.60 9.43
N GLY A 120 0.32 -5.66 8.64
CA GLY A 120 1.20 -6.82 8.61
C GLY A 120 1.65 -7.17 7.19
N PHE A 121 2.94 -7.45 7.00
CA PHE A 121 3.52 -7.82 5.71
C PHE A 121 4.75 -8.71 5.87
N THR A 122 5.14 -9.34 4.76
CA THR A 122 6.35 -10.16 4.66
C THR A 122 7.41 -9.45 3.82
N SER A 123 8.67 -9.61 4.22
CA SER A 123 9.84 -9.22 3.44
C SER A 123 10.77 -10.40 3.23
N PHE A 124 10.82 -10.93 2.01
CA PHE A 124 11.75 -12.01 1.68
C PHE A 124 13.21 -11.57 1.71
N SER A 125 13.50 -10.29 1.52
CA SER A 125 14.87 -9.78 1.62
C SER A 125 15.42 -9.76 3.02
N THR A 126 14.56 -9.71 4.03
CA THR A 126 14.94 -9.85 5.44
C THR A 126 14.72 -11.27 5.98
N GLY A 127 13.91 -12.08 5.27
CA GLY A 127 13.49 -13.41 5.71
C GLY A 127 12.46 -13.39 6.82
N ARG A 128 11.71 -12.29 6.96
CA ARG A 128 10.86 -12.01 8.12
C ARG A 128 9.45 -11.57 7.74
N THR A 129 8.55 -11.77 8.68
CA THR A 129 7.21 -11.16 8.69
C THR A 129 7.13 -10.17 9.84
N TYR A 130 6.48 -9.05 9.58
CA TYR A 130 6.28 -7.96 10.53
C TYR A 130 4.79 -7.71 10.71
N ILE A 131 4.34 -7.52 11.95
CA ILE A 131 3.01 -7.01 12.27
C ILE A 131 3.21 -5.76 13.12
N TYR A 132 2.94 -4.62 12.53
CA TYR A 132 2.97 -3.32 13.19
C TYR A 132 1.62 -3.02 13.82
N HIS A 133 1.60 -2.27 14.92
CA HIS A 133 0.37 -1.85 15.58
C HIS A 133 0.49 -0.45 16.17
N THR A 134 -0.63 0.27 16.20
CA THR A 134 -0.76 1.62 16.79
C THR A 134 -2.21 1.87 17.21
N ASP A 135 -2.43 2.78 18.13
CA ASP A 135 -3.75 3.31 18.49
C ASP A 135 -4.10 4.60 17.72
N ASP A 136 -3.12 5.22 17.03
CA ASP A 136 -3.32 6.40 16.19
C ASP A 136 -2.72 6.18 14.80
N ILE A 137 -3.55 5.73 13.87
CA ILE A 137 -3.12 5.40 12.50
C ILE A 137 -2.64 6.62 11.72
N GLY A 138 -3.15 7.82 12.03
CA GLY A 138 -2.87 9.04 11.27
C GLY A 138 -1.58 9.75 11.69
N ASN A 139 -1.20 9.66 12.96
CA ASN A 139 -0.05 10.40 13.51
C ASN A 139 0.78 9.57 14.48
N GLY A 140 0.27 8.40 14.88
CA GLY A 140 0.89 7.56 15.88
C GLY A 140 2.16 6.90 15.38
N LYS A 141 2.99 6.55 16.34
CA LYS A 141 4.09 5.62 16.14
C LYS A 141 3.53 4.21 16.03
N TRP A 142 4.26 3.38 15.31
CA TRP A 142 3.96 1.99 15.20
C TRP A 142 4.98 1.16 15.99
N ASP A 143 4.50 0.35 16.94
CA ASP A 143 5.26 -0.75 17.50
C ASP A 143 5.11 -2.00 16.65
N ARG A 144 5.98 -3.02 16.80
CA ARG A 144 5.94 -4.18 15.93
C ARG A 144 6.28 -5.50 16.61
N PHE A 145 5.63 -6.55 16.12
CA PHE A 145 6.04 -7.94 16.30
C PHE A 145 6.82 -8.39 15.07
N VAL A 146 7.85 -9.22 15.28
CA VAL A 146 8.72 -9.73 14.21
C VAL A 146 8.77 -11.25 14.30
N TYR A 147 8.54 -11.91 13.18
CA TYR A 147 8.58 -13.36 13.05
C TYR A 147 9.69 -13.75 12.10
N ASP A 148 10.60 -14.65 12.51
CA ASP A 148 11.69 -15.17 11.67
C ASP A 148 11.19 -16.24 10.66
N GLU A 149 10.02 -16.01 10.07
CA GLU A 149 9.38 -16.81 9.03
C GLU A 149 8.63 -15.88 8.06
N CYS A 150 8.60 -16.25 6.79
CA CYS A 150 7.87 -15.51 5.77
C CYS A 150 6.48 -16.10 5.54
N PHE A 151 5.45 -15.30 5.78
CA PHE A 151 4.04 -15.63 5.49
C PHE A 151 3.59 -14.85 4.27
N HIS A 152 3.88 -15.39 3.08
CA HIS A 152 3.65 -14.71 1.81
C HIS A 152 2.21 -14.28 1.60
N ASP A 153 1.99 -13.02 1.25
CA ASP A 153 0.70 -12.40 0.96
C ASP A 153 -0.34 -12.72 2.04
N MET A 154 0.07 -12.48 3.29
CA MET A 154 -0.75 -12.82 4.45
C MET A 154 -1.92 -11.88 4.65
N SER A 155 -2.98 -12.41 5.23
CA SER A 155 -4.10 -11.65 5.79
C SER A 155 -4.31 -12.01 7.25
N LEU A 156 -4.41 -10.99 8.11
CA LEU A 156 -4.68 -11.12 9.53
C LEU A 156 -6.18 -11.20 9.78
N LEU A 157 -6.61 -12.16 10.60
CA LEU A 157 -8.00 -12.33 11.01
C LEU A 157 -8.11 -12.38 12.53
N PHE A 158 -8.83 -11.42 13.11
CA PHE A 158 -9.35 -11.50 14.47
C PHE A 158 -10.72 -12.18 14.41
N ASP A 159 -10.82 -13.41 14.90
CA ASP A 159 -12.03 -14.19 14.79
C ASP A 159 -12.95 -13.99 15.99
N ASP A 160 -14.25 -14.25 15.82
CA ASP A 160 -15.28 -14.13 16.87
C ASP A 160 -15.06 -15.09 18.05
N ASP A 161 -14.29 -16.16 17.85
CA ASP A 161 -13.90 -17.10 18.92
C ASP A 161 -12.75 -16.55 19.81
N GLY A 162 -12.30 -15.33 19.52
CA GLY A 162 -11.22 -14.63 20.23
C GLY A 162 -9.83 -15.13 19.91
N LYS A 163 -9.68 -15.89 18.83
CA LYS A 163 -8.39 -16.28 18.28
C LYS A 163 -7.94 -15.36 17.16
N VAL A 164 -6.65 -15.39 16.90
CA VAL A 164 -6.03 -14.62 15.83
C VAL A 164 -5.36 -15.57 14.84
N TYR A 165 -5.66 -15.37 13.56
CA TYR A 165 -5.15 -16.21 12.50
C TYR A 165 -4.40 -15.41 11.44
N LEU A 166 -3.36 -16.02 10.87
CA LEU A 166 -2.78 -15.62 9.59
C LEU A 166 -3.20 -16.61 8.50
N ILE A 167 -3.77 -16.09 7.43
CA ILE A 167 -4.08 -16.81 6.21
C ILE A 167 -3.12 -16.33 5.13
N TYR A 168 -2.37 -17.22 4.50
CA TYR A 168 -1.27 -16.86 3.61
C TYR A 168 -0.95 -17.96 2.61
N GLY A 169 -0.14 -17.61 1.60
CA GLY A 169 0.45 -18.56 0.67
C GLY A 169 0.35 -18.19 -0.79
N GLY A 170 0.91 -19.05 -1.63
CA GLY A 170 0.86 -18.96 -3.09
C GLY A 170 0.56 -20.33 -3.69
N GLY A 171 -0.53 -20.47 -4.47
CA GLY A 171 -1.02 -21.73 -5.00
C GLY A 171 -1.66 -22.67 -3.97
N GLN A 172 -1.14 -22.69 -2.77
CA GLN A 172 -1.73 -23.36 -1.60
C GLN A 172 -1.96 -22.33 -0.51
N ILE A 173 -3.16 -22.31 0.07
CA ILE A 173 -3.50 -21.36 1.12
C ILE A 173 -3.46 -22.07 2.47
N TRP A 174 -2.69 -21.49 3.35
CA TRP A 174 -2.41 -21.98 4.70
C TRP A 174 -3.04 -21.09 5.74
N CYS A 175 -3.26 -21.63 6.91
CA CYS A 175 -3.68 -20.93 8.11
C CYS A 175 -2.77 -21.34 9.28
N ILE A 176 -2.41 -20.37 10.10
CA ILE A 176 -1.79 -20.56 11.40
C ILE A 176 -2.52 -19.73 12.44
N GLU A 177 -2.52 -20.18 13.69
CA GLU A 177 -3.02 -19.41 14.84
C GLU A 177 -1.84 -18.69 15.49
N LEU A 178 -2.02 -17.43 15.84
CA LEU A 178 -1.09 -16.66 16.65
C LEU A 178 -1.48 -16.72 18.13
N GLU A 179 -0.55 -16.45 19.02
CA GLU A 179 -0.88 -16.10 20.40
C GLU A 179 -1.77 -14.85 20.41
N LYS A 180 -2.64 -14.69 21.41
CA LYS A 180 -3.62 -13.59 21.44
C LYS A 180 -3.00 -12.20 21.46
N ASP A 181 -1.81 -12.10 22.03
CA ASP A 181 -1.01 -10.87 22.09
C ASP A 181 -0.12 -10.68 20.85
N LEU A 182 -0.25 -11.54 19.85
CA LEU A 182 0.55 -11.55 18.62
C LEU A 182 2.07 -11.78 18.84
N SER A 183 2.49 -12.20 20.02
CA SER A 183 3.92 -12.35 20.36
C SER A 183 4.57 -13.51 19.61
N ALA A 184 3.83 -14.53 19.22
CA ALA A 184 4.34 -15.73 18.56
C ALA A 184 3.30 -16.48 17.74
N VAL A 185 3.78 -17.33 16.84
CA VAL A 185 2.99 -18.39 16.21
C VAL A 185 2.72 -19.49 17.22
N LYS A 186 1.46 -19.90 17.32
CA LYS A 186 1.07 -21.01 18.21
C LYS A 186 1.51 -22.36 17.62
N PRO A 187 2.35 -23.13 18.32
CA PRO A 187 2.90 -24.38 17.79
C PRO A 187 1.80 -25.39 17.40
N GLY A 188 2.02 -26.11 16.29
CA GLY A 188 1.14 -27.18 15.84
C GLY A 188 -0.18 -26.75 15.22
N THR A 189 -0.41 -25.45 15.00
CA THR A 189 -1.66 -24.92 14.45
C THR A 189 -1.65 -24.75 12.93
N LYS A 190 -0.50 -24.89 12.29
CA LYS A 190 -0.36 -24.77 10.83
C LYS A 190 -1.19 -25.83 10.12
N ARG A 191 -2.11 -25.36 9.28
CA ARG A 191 -2.96 -26.24 8.48
C ARG A 191 -3.25 -25.63 7.12
N LYS A 192 -3.52 -26.49 6.16
CA LYS A 192 -3.86 -26.09 4.81
C LYS A 192 -5.38 -25.92 4.68
N LEU A 193 -5.82 -24.77 4.17
CA LEU A 193 -7.22 -24.47 3.89
C LEU A 193 -7.60 -24.86 2.46
N ILE A 194 -6.77 -24.51 1.48
CA ILE A 194 -7.03 -24.73 0.04
C ILE A 194 -5.78 -25.33 -0.60
N ASN A 195 -5.95 -26.46 -1.31
CA ASN A 195 -4.82 -27.17 -1.93
C ASN A 195 -4.36 -26.59 -3.27
N ASP A 196 -5.31 -26.21 -4.10
CA ASP A 196 -5.08 -25.62 -5.44
C ASP A 196 -5.95 -24.37 -5.53
N ALA A 197 -5.40 -23.24 -5.15
CA ALA A 197 -6.12 -21.98 -4.99
C ALA A 197 -6.15 -21.14 -6.29
N GLY A 198 -6.07 -21.76 -7.44
CA GLY A 198 -6.12 -21.08 -8.73
C GLY A 198 -7.38 -21.42 -9.50
N LEU A 199 -7.65 -20.67 -10.55
CA LEU A 199 -8.72 -20.99 -11.50
C LEU A 199 -8.41 -22.28 -12.27
N VAL A 200 -7.14 -22.53 -12.55
CA VAL A 200 -6.63 -23.73 -13.19
C VAL A 200 -5.55 -24.32 -12.28
N LYS A 201 -5.54 -25.65 -12.17
CA LYS A 201 -4.57 -26.37 -11.34
C LYS A 201 -3.12 -25.97 -11.69
N GLY A 202 -2.35 -25.62 -10.67
CA GLY A 202 -0.95 -25.23 -10.80
C GLY A 202 -0.73 -23.80 -11.26
N CYS A 203 -1.78 -22.98 -11.42
CA CYS A 203 -1.63 -21.55 -11.61
C CYS A 203 -1.12 -20.88 -10.34
N LEU A 204 -0.39 -19.79 -10.52
CA LEU A 204 -0.09 -18.88 -9.43
C LEU A 204 -1.40 -18.32 -8.89
N ALA A 205 -1.56 -18.36 -7.57
CA ALA A 205 -2.68 -17.79 -6.86
C ALA A 205 -2.21 -17.28 -5.50
N GLU A 206 -2.36 -15.99 -5.25
CA GLU A 206 -1.81 -15.29 -4.08
C GLU A 206 -2.68 -14.07 -3.72
N GLY A 207 -2.20 -13.17 -2.84
CA GLY A 207 -2.92 -11.95 -2.48
C GLY A 207 -4.12 -12.21 -1.57
N SER A 208 -3.94 -12.99 -0.50
CA SER A 208 -5.02 -13.35 0.41
C SER A 208 -5.58 -12.15 1.17
N HIS A 209 -6.90 -11.94 1.08
CA HIS A 209 -7.66 -11.05 1.96
C HIS A 209 -8.78 -11.85 2.60
N VAL A 210 -8.75 -12.01 3.93
CA VAL A 210 -9.73 -12.80 4.68
C VAL A 210 -10.70 -11.92 5.44
N TYR A 211 -11.99 -12.31 5.40
CA TYR A 211 -13.08 -11.68 6.13
C TYR A 211 -14.02 -12.74 6.71
N LYS A 212 -14.62 -12.42 7.86
CA LYS A 212 -15.74 -13.22 8.40
C LYS A 212 -16.99 -12.36 8.38
N LEU A 213 -17.93 -12.70 7.52
CA LEU A 213 -19.12 -11.91 7.22
C LEU A 213 -20.32 -12.83 7.09
N ASN A 214 -21.46 -12.46 7.68
CA ASN A 214 -22.73 -13.16 7.53
C ASN A 214 -22.65 -14.67 7.81
N GLY A 215 -21.80 -15.10 8.77
CA GLY A 215 -21.61 -16.49 9.16
C GLY A 215 -20.75 -17.32 8.20
N TYR A 216 -20.04 -16.68 7.27
CA TYR A 216 -19.07 -17.30 6.38
C TYR A 216 -17.71 -16.66 6.54
N TYR A 217 -16.66 -17.44 6.32
CA TYR A 217 -15.32 -16.95 5.99
C TYR A 217 -15.22 -16.76 4.49
N TYR A 218 -14.67 -15.61 4.08
CA TYR A 218 -14.37 -15.29 2.70
C TYR A 218 -12.87 -15.09 2.56
N ILE A 219 -12.28 -15.68 1.53
CA ILE A 219 -10.88 -15.43 1.15
C ILE A 219 -10.86 -14.95 -0.30
N PHE A 220 -10.40 -13.72 -0.50
CA PHE A 220 -10.17 -13.15 -1.81
C PHE A 220 -8.74 -13.48 -2.23
N ILE A 221 -8.55 -13.96 -3.45
CA ILE A 221 -7.27 -14.39 -3.99
C ILE A 221 -7.22 -14.02 -5.46
N ILE A 222 -6.06 -13.59 -5.92
CA ILE A 222 -5.81 -13.42 -7.35
C ILE A 222 -5.24 -14.70 -7.95
N THR A 223 -5.44 -14.87 -9.26
CA THR A 223 -4.83 -15.93 -10.05
C THR A 223 -4.41 -15.43 -11.42
N TRP A 224 -3.35 -16.05 -12.00
CA TRP A 224 -2.94 -15.86 -13.39
C TRP A 224 -3.12 -17.17 -14.14
N PRO A 225 -4.26 -17.37 -14.83
CA PRO A 225 -4.43 -18.49 -15.72
C PRO A 225 -3.42 -18.40 -16.88
N PRO A 226 -2.89 -19.52 -17.39
CA PRO A 226 -2.05 -19.51 -18.56
C PRO A 226 -2.74 -18.79 -19.74
N HIS A 227 -2.03 -17.84 -20.36
CA HIS A 227 -2.54 -16.98 -21.45
C HIS A 227 -3.77 -16.12 -21.07
N GLY A 228 -4.12 -16.08 -19.78
CA GLY A 228 -5.17 -15.25 -19.21
C GLY A 228 -4.63 -13.97 -18.59
N ARG A 229 -5.57 -13.16 -18.10
CA ARG A 229 -5.27 -11.97 -17.32
C ARG A 229 -5.35 -12.26 -15.81
N ARG A 230 -4.81 -11.38 -15.00
CA ARG A 230 -5.05 -11.40 -13.54
C ARG A 230 -6.55 -11.40 -13.28
N THR A 231 -7.01 -12.34 -12.47
CA THR A 231 -8.42 -12.60 -12.22
C THR A 231 -8.65 -12.67 -10.72
N GLN A 232 -9.71 -12.05 -10.21
CA GLN A 232 -10.07 -12.09 -8.79
C GLN A 232 -11.00 -13.24 -8.49
N LEU A 233 -10.59 -14.10 -7.57
CA LEU A 233 -11.38 -15.20 -7.02
C LEU A 233 -11.88 -14.82 -5.63
N CYS A 234 -13.04 -15.35 -5.26
CA CYS A 234 -13.55 -15.35 -3.91
C CYS A 234 -13.86 -16.79 -3.50
N TYR A 235 -13.23 -17.23 -2.42
CA TYR A 235 -13.56 -18.49 -1.75
C TYR A 235 -14.44 -18.20 -0.55
N ARG A 236 -15.40 -19.09 -0.25
CA ARG A 236 -16.17 -19.02 1.00
C ARG A 236 -16.32 -20.38 1.67
N SER A 237 -16.41 -20.37 2.99
CA SER A 237 -16.71 -21.56 3.82
C SER A 237 -17.40 -21.14 5.10
N LYS A 238 -18.19 -22.04 5.71
CA LYS A 238 -18.79 -21.82 7.04
C LYS A 238 -17.81 -22.04 8.20
N ALA A 239 -16.68 -22.68 7.93
CA ALA A 239 -15.63 -22.91 8.91
C ALA A 239 -14.26 -22.87 8.23
N LEU A 240 -13.21 -22.44 8.94
CA LEU A 240 -11.85 -22.36 8.38
C LEU A 240 -11.34 -23.73 7.91
N ASP A 241 -11.69 -24.79 8.61
CA ASP A 241 -11.37 -26.18 8.25
C ASP A 241 -12.49 -26.89 7.46
N GLY A 242 -13.49 -26.12 7.01
CA GLY A 242 -14.62 -26.62 6.24
C GLY A 242 -14.32 -26.80 4.75
N LYS A 243 -15.37 -27.13 4.01
CA LYS A 243 -15.32 -27.18 2.55
C LYS A 243 -15.40 -25.78 1.97
N TRP A 244 -14.45 -25.41 1.13
CA TRP A 244 -14.41 -24.14 0.43
C TRP A 244 -15.11 -24.24 -0.93
N GLU A 245 -15.99 -23.29 -1.20
CA GLU A 245 -16.61 -23.03 -2.50
C GLU A 245 -15.91 -21.84 -3.13
N MET A 246 -15.87 -21.76 -4.47
CA MET A 246 -15.16 -20.69 -5.18
C MET A 246 -16.00 -20.11 -6.31
N LYS A 247 -15.92 -18.78 -6.48
CA LYS A 247 -16.41 -18.05 -7.65
C LYS A 247 -15.35 -17.09 -8.18
N VAL A 248 -15.33 -16.87 -9.49
CA VAL A 248 -14.69 -15.72 -10.12
C VAL A 248 -15.57 -14.50 -9.84
N ILE A 249 -15.01 -13.42 -9.28
CA ILE A 249 -15.75 -12.20 -8.97
C ILE A 249 -15.33 -11.01 -9.83
N ILE A 250 -14.10 -11.01 -10.38
CA ILE A 250 -13.66 -10.05 -11.40
C ILE A 250 -12.83 -10.81 -12.44
N ASP A 251 -13.22 -10.71 -13.70
CA ASP A 251 -12.43 -11.07 -14.87
C ASP A 251 -12.62 -9.96 -15.91
N ASP A 252 -11.95 -8.83 -15.66
CA ASP A 252 -12.11 -7.60 -16.44
C ASP A 252 -10.79 -6.88 -16.61
N ASN A 253 -10.48 -6.48 -17.83
CA ASN A 253 -9.35 -5.61 -18.14
C ASN A 253 -9.77 -4.15 -18.36
N MET A 254 -11.02 -3.82 -18.15
CA MET A 254 -11.55 -2.47 -18.30
C MET A 254 -11.24 -1.81 -19.67
N GLY A 255 -10.95 -2.64 -20.66
CA GLY A 255 -10.54 -2.19 -22.01
C GLY A 255 -9.06 -1.80 -22.13
N PHE A 256 -8.22 -2.10 -21.12
CA PHE A 256 -6.81 -1.77 -21.15
C PHE A 256 -5.94 -3.03 -21.30
N ARG A 257 -5.34 -3.25 -22.49
CA ARG A 257 -4.45 -4.38 -22.81
C ARG A 257 -5.06 -5.74 -22.39
N ASN A 258 -4.24 -6.63 -21.83
CA ASN A 258 -4.70 -7.84 -21.16
C ASN A 258 -4.45 -7.78 -19.64
N ASP A 259 -4.35 -6.58 -19.08
CA ASP A 259 -4.06 -6.36 -17.65
C ASP A 259 -5.37 -6.35 -16.86
N GLY A 260 -5.64 -7.43 -16.12
CA GLY A 260 -6.85 -7.59 -15.35
C GLY A 260 -6.83 -6.80 -14.05
N ALA A 261 -7.99 -6.26 -13.66
CA ALA A 261 -8.20 -5.63 -12.37
C ALA A 261 -8.39 -6.71 -11.30
N ALA A 262 -7.48 -6.80 -10.33
CA ALA A 262 -7.55 -7.76 -9.22
C ALA A 262 -6.53 -7.42 -8.12
N GLN A 263 -6.59 -8.15 -7.02
CA GLN A 263 -5.85 -8.02 -5.77
C GLN A 263 -6.19 -6.74 -5.01
N GLY A 264 -6.86 -6.93 -3.90
CA GLY A 264 -7.23 -5.86 -2.99
C GLY A 264 -8.31 -6.29 -2.02
N GLY A 265 -8.78 -5.34 -1.24
CA GLY A 265 -9.73 -5.53 -0.16
C GLY A 265 -11.15 -5.09 -0.50
N ILE A 266 -12.04 -5.38 0.43
CA ILE A 266 -13.42 -4.90 0.43
C ILE A 266 -13.66 -4.08 1.70
N VAL A 267 -14.59 -3.14 1.61
CA VAL A 267 -15.00 -2.30 2.73
C VAL A 267 -16.48 -1.96 2.62
N ASP A 268 -17.15 -1.85 3.75
CA ASP A 268 -18.50 -1.33 3.85
C ASP A 268 -18.51 0.15 4.21
N ASP A 269 -19.66 0.80 4.03
CA ASP A 269 -19.98 2.09 4.64
C ASP A 269 -20.95 1.92 5.82
N LYS A 270 -21.28 3.03 6.47
CA LYS A 270 -22.23 3.06 7.61
C LYS A 270 -23.69 2.74 7.20
N ASP A 271 -24.01 2.85 5.93
CA ASP A 271 -25.34 2.58 5.39
C ASP A 271 -25.47 1.14 4.88
N GLY A 272 -24.37 0.34 4.99
CA GLY A 272 -24.33 -1.06 4.60
C GLY A 272 -24.07 -1.31 3.12
N ASN A 273 -23.66 -0.29 2.36
CA ASN A 273 -23.16 -0.48 1.00
C ASN A 273 -21.73 -1.03 1.05
N TRP A 274 -21.39 -1.81 0.03
CA TRP A 274 -20.09 -2.45 -0.06
C TRP A 274 -19.31 -1.97 -1.27
N TYR A 275 -17.99 -1.89 -1.10
CA TYR A 275 -17.05 -1.42 -2.11
C TYR A 275 -15.86 -2.37 -2.21
N CYS A 276 -15.36 -2.53 -3.43
CA CYS A 276 -14.17 -3.28 -3.73
C CYS A 276 -13.08 -2.34 -4.21
N PHE A 277 -11.90 -2.44 -3.60
CA PHE A 277 -10.67 -1.83 -4.07
C PHE A 277 -9.73 -2.90 -4.55
N VAL A 278 -9.36 -2.86 -5.80
CA VAL A 278 -8.34 -3.70 -6.44
C VAL A 278 -7.43 -2.81 -7.27
N PHE A 279 -6.40 -3.36 -7.90
CA PHE A 279 -5.58 -2.56 -8.80
C PHE A 279 -5.48 -3.15 -10.21
N GLN A 280 -5.05 -2.33 -11.16
CA GLN A 280 -4.73 -2.71 -12.54
C GLN A 280 -3.32 -2.21 -12.90
N ASP A 281 -2.53 -3.05 -13.59
CA ASP A 281 -1.19 -2.66 -14.04
C ASP A 281 -1.28 -1.67 -15.22
N HIS A 282 -0.60 -0.53 -15.09
CA HIS A 282 -0.51 0.53 -16.10
C HIS A 282 0.94 0.78 -16.57
N GLY A 283 1.74 -0.28 -16.64
CA GLY A 283 3.10 -0.24 -17.15
C GLY A 283 4.02 0.65 -16.30
N ALA A 284 4.61 1.69 -16.88
CA ALA A 284 5.55 2.57 -16.18
C ALA A 284 4.92 3.43 -15.08
N VAL A 285 3.61 3.65 -15.11
CA VAL A 285 2.91 4.33 -14.01
C VAL A 285 2.83 3.43 -12.78
N GLY A 286 2.79 2.12 -12.97
CA GLY A 286 2.67 1.14 -11.91
C GLY A 286 1.27 0.53 -11.79
N ARG A 287 0.90 0.12 -10.59
CA ARG A 287 -0.35 -0.56 -10.24
C ARG A 287 -1.35 0.43 -9.69
N THR A 288 -2.35 0.76 -10.47
CA THR A 288 -3.29 1.86 -10.16
C THR A 288 -4.58 1.35 -9.53
N PRO A 289 -5.04 1.95 -8.42
CA PRO A 289 -6.26 1.55 -7.73
C PRO A 289 -7.52 1.70 -8.57
N VAL A 290 -8.38 0.71 -8.45
CA VAL A 290 -9.67 0.61 -9.09
C VAL A 290 -10.76 0.43 -8.04
N LEU A 291 -11.79 1.25 -8.10
CA LEU A 291 -12.94 1.23 -7.18
C LEU A 291 -14.19 0.71 -7.89
N SER A 292 -14.92 -0.17 -7.23
CA SER A 292 -16.24 -0.62 -7.67
C SER A 292 -17.20 -0.78 -6.50
N THR A 293 -18.47 -0.54 -6.74
CA THR A 293 -19.55 -0.96 -5.81
C THR A 293 -19.69 -2.47 -5.83
N MET A 294 -20.24 -3.02 -4.75
CA MET A 294 -20.57 -4.43 -4.63
C MET A 294 -21.97 -4.63 -4.09
N THR A 295 -22.58 -5.75 -4.46
CA THR A 295 -23.87 -6.22 -3.93
C THR A 295 -23.74 -7.65 -3.40
N TRP A 296 -24.74 -8.08 -2.61
CA TRP A 296 -24.82 -9.46 -2.12
C TRP A 296 -25.90 -10.21 -2.87
N GLU A 297 -25.55 -11.38 -3.44
CA GLU A 297 -26.46 -12.31 -4.12
C GLU A 297 -26.18 -13.74 -3.63
N ASP A 298 -27.16 -14.40 -3.04
CA ASP A 298 -27.05 -15.76 -2.50
C ASP A 298 -25.84 -15.98 -1.58
N GLY A 299 -25.48 -14.95 -0.79
CA GLY A 299 -24.32 -14.94 0.10
C GLY A 299 -22.98 -14.88 -0.62
N TRP A 300 -22.95 -14.39 -1.85
CA TRP A 300 -21.76 -14.03 -2.59
C TRP A 300 -21.71 -12.53 -2.85
N LEU A 301 -20.51 -11.98 -2.90
CA LEU A 301 -20.25 -10.62 -3.32
C LEU A 301 -20.19 -10.56 -4.85
N VAL A 302 -20.96 -9.68 -5.44
CA VAL A 302 -20.97 -9.37 -6.87
C VAL A 302 -20.38 -7.98 -7.08
N VAL A 303 -19.28 -7.91 -7.83
CA VAL A 303 -18.57 -6.66 -8.10
C VAL A 303 -19.16 -5.98 -9.32
N GLY A 304 -19.48 -4.69 -9.19
CA GLY A 304 -20.00 -3.87 -10.28
C GLY A 304 -21.27 -4.44 -10.90
N VAL A 305 -21.25 -4.61 -12.21
CA VAL A 305 -22.34 -5.28 -12.96
C VAL A 305 -21.75 -6.56 -13.57
N ASP A 306 -22.19 -7.73 -13.08
CA ASP A 306 -21.74 -9.04 -13.55
C ASP A 306 -20.21 -9.24 -13.53
N GLY A 307 -19.56 -8.74 -12.46
CA GLY A 307 -18.11 -8.82 -12.32
C GLY A 307 -17.33 -7.84 -13.21
N LYS A 308 -18.02 -6.87 -13.80
CA LYS A 308 -17.41 -5.80 -14.60
C LYS A 308 -17.27 -4.53 -13.80
N VAL A 309 -16.05 -3.99 -13.78
CA VAL A 309 -15.73 -2.76 -13.07
C VAL A 309 -16.20 -1.55 -13.91
N PRO A 310 -16.91 -0.60 -13.30
CA PRO A 310 -17.35 0.58 -14.05
C PRO A 310 -16.16 1.46 -14.43
N LYS A 311 -16.15 1.95 -15.67
CA LYS A 311 -15.14 2.92 -16.09
C LYS A 311 -15.33 4.27 -15.40
N THR A 312 -16.55 4.68 -15.20
CA THR A 312 -16.95 5.92 -14.52
C THR A 312 -18.15 5.61 -13.62
N ALA A 313 -18.15 6.14 -12.41
CA ALA A 313 -19.26 5.98 -11.48
C ALA A 313 -19.39 7.21 -10.57
N LYS A 314 -20.48 7.25 -9.78
CA LYS A 314 -20.70 8.30 -8.78
C LYS A 314 -19.77 8.10 -7.59
N ILE A 315 -19.28 9.24 -7.07
CA ILE A 315 -18.54 9.26 -5.82
C ILE A 315 -19.49 8.87 -4.68
N PRO A 316 -19.17 7.88 -3.86
CA PRO A 316 -20.06 7.41 -2.81
C PRO A 316 -20.51 8.50 -1.83
N PHE A 317 -19.60 9.40 -1.46
CA PHE A 317 -19.82 10.50 -0.51
C PHE A 317 -19.28 11.80 -1.10
N ALA A 318 -19.98 12.38 -2.08
CA ALA A 318 -19.52 13.57 -2.78
C ALA A 318 -19.48 14.82 -1.88
N GLY A 319 -18.64 15.77 -2.24
CA GLY A 319 -18.52 17.07 -1.56
C GLY A 319 -17.29 17.23 -0.69
N HIS A 320 -16.42 16.25 -0.65
CA HIS A 320 -15.12 16.34 0.01
C HIS A 320 -14.10 17.07 -0.88
N GLU A 321 -13.07 17.62 -0.23
CA GLU A 321 -11.97 18.29 -0.90
C GLU A 321 -11.14 17.28 -1.72
N LYS A 322 -10.74 17.68 -2.92
CA LYS A 322 -9.81 16.88 -3.71
C LYS A 322 -8.45 16.81 -3.03
N LYS A 323 -7.96 15.60 -2.89
CA LYS A 323 -6.67 15.28 -2.28
C LYS A 323 -5.72 14.69 -3.32
N SER A 324 -4.44 14.62 -2.97
CA SER A 324 -3.41 14.05 -3.82
C SER A 324 -2.40 13.25 -3.02
N VAL A 325 -1.84 12.21 -3.65
CA VAL A 325 -0.71 11.43 -3.13
C VAL A 325 0.62 11.90 -3.72
N VAL A 326 0.59 12.99 -4.49
CA VAL A 326 1.75 13.67 -5.09
C VAL A 326 1.52 15.17 -4.94
N THR A 327 2.57 15.95 -4.65
CA THR A 327 2.45 17.40 -4.51
C THR A 327 3.77 18.11 -4.82
N SER A 328 3.68 19.42 -5.14
CA SER A 328 4.83 20.31 -5.11
C SER A 328 5.22 20.61 -3.66
N ASP A 329 6.52 20.84 -3.42
CA ASP A 329 7.05 21.15 -2.11
C ASP A 329 8.06 22.31 -2.19
N GLU A 330 7.82 23.34 -1.40
CA GLU A 330 8.69 24.52 -1.31
C GLU A 330 9.76 24.36 -0.22
N PHE A 331 9.81 23.22 0.46
CA PHE A 331 10.76 22.90 1.53
C PHE A 331 10.92 24.02 2.58
N ILE A 332 9.81 24.61 3.02
CA ILE A 332 9.81 25.77 3.93
C ILE A 332 9.57 25.44 5.39
N ASN A 333 9.67 24.19 5.78
CA ASN A 333 9.45 23.71 7.16
C ASN A 333 8.05 23.97 7.73
N SER A 334 7.06 24.08 6.89
CA SER A 334 5.67 24.23 7.34
C SER A 334 4.98 22.89 7.59
N GLN A 335 5.67 21.80 7.31
CA GLN A 335 5.14 20.46 7.50
C GLN A 335 5.13 20.08 8.98
N ILE A 336 4.21 19.21 9.33
CA ILE A 336 4.10 18.64 10.68
C ILE A 336 5.37 17.87 10.98
N VAL A 337 6.07 18.27 12.05
CA VAL A 337 7.22 17.53 12.55
C VAL A 337 6.75 16.15 12.99
N ARG A 338 7.29 15.12 12.39
CA ARG A 338 7.05 13.74 12.78
C ARG A 338 8.24 13.24 13.54
N SER A 339 7.98 12.60 14.64
CA SER A 339 9.00 11.80 15.28
C SER A 339 9.00 10.41 14.60
N TYR A 340 9.76 10.26 13.54
CA TYR A 340 10.02 8.94 13.01
C TYR A 340 10.80 8.10 14.03
N HIS A 341 10.42 6.84 14.13
CA HIS A 341 11.23 5.83 14.78
C HIS A 341 11.79 4.94 13.69
N SER A 342 13.02 5.18 13.36
CA SER A 342 13.77 4.22 12.61
C SER A 342 14.20 3.08 13.54
N PHE A 343 13.79 1.88 13.19
CA PHE A 343 14.30 0.68 13.85
C PHE A 343 15.68 0.25 13.29
N ALA A 344 16.11 0.92 12.24
CA ALA A 344 17.33 0.59 11.52
C ALA A 344 18.39 1.69 11.58
N ASP A 345 18.17 2.75 12.35
CA ASP A 345 19.15 3.82 12.46
C ASP A 345 20.42 3.30 13.10
N THR A 346 21.50 3.35 12.36
CA THR A 346 22.81 3.34 12.99
C THR A 346 23.06 4.71 13.59
N PRO A 347 23.72 4.81 14.77
CA PRO A 347 24.08 6.10 15.36
C PRO A 347 24.87 7.00 14.39
N GLU A 348 25.67 6.39 13.53
CA GLU A 348 26.47 7.06 12.52
C GLU A 348 25.61 7.67 11.40
N GLU A 349 24.54 6.99 11.00
CA GLU A 349 23.66 7.43 9.91
C GLU A 349 22.49 8.30 10.38
N ALA A 350 22.06 8.13 11.63
CA ALA A 350 21.09 9.03 12.24
C ALA A 350 21.60 10.46 12.33
N GLY A 351 22.91 10.65 12.61
CA GLY A 351 23.62 11.92 12.52
C GLY A 351 22.91 13.14 13.08
N GLU A 352 23.49 14.30 12.88
CA GLU A 352 22.90 15.62 13.18
C GLU A 352 22.14 16.20 11.97
N SER A 353 21.56 15.38 11.10
CA SER A 353 20.76 15.88 10.00
C SER A 353 19.44 16.45 10.50
N ASP A 354 18.81 17.26 9.68
CA ASP A 354 17.48 17.83 9.98
C ASP A 354 16.34 16.80 9.99
N TYR A 355 16.68 15.54 9.92
CA TYR A 355 15.74 14.44 9.92
C TYR A 355 14.76 14.48 11.10
N ASN A 356 15.23 14.81 12.29
CA ASN A 356 14.41 14.89 13.50
C ASN A 356 13.78 16.28 13.73
N GLY A 357 14.12 17.28 12.95
CA GLY A 357 13.66 18.66 13.15
C GLY A 357 12.81 19.23 12.02
N SER A 358 12.90 18.65 10.83
CA SER A 358 12.23 19.13 9.64
C SER A 358 12.01 17.98 8.68
N ASN A 359 10.89 17.29 8.81
CA ASN A 359 10.60 16.17 7.95
C ASN A 359 10.17 16.62 6.56
N LEU A 360 10.49 15.82 5.57
CA LEU A 360 9.93 15.93 4.23
C LEU A 360 8.40 15.73 4.28
N GLY A 361 7.69 16.30 3.31
CA GLY A 361 6.28 15.98 3.07
C GLY A 361 6.08 14.48 2.88
N LEU A 362 4.88 14.00 3.19
CA LEU A 362 4.54 12.58 3.14
C LEU A 362 4.58 11.99 1.74
N GLU A 363 4.53 12.80 0.73
CA GLU A 363 4.57 12.39 -0.66
C GLU A 363 5.96 11.97 -1.11
N TRP A 364 6.99 12.35 -0.31
CA TRP A 364 8.39 12.04 -0.61
C TRP A 364 8.82 10.69 -0.03
N GLN A 365 9.53 9.92 -0.83
CA GLN A 365 10.17 8.67 -0.41
C GLN A 365 11.60 8.60 -0.95
N TRP A 366 12.50 8.09 -0.12
CA TRP A 366 13.86 7.78 -0.52
C TRP A 366 13.90 6.45 -1.26
N ASN A 367 14.72 6.39 -2.28
CA ASN A 367 15.12 5.14 -2.91
C ASN A 367 16.07 4.39 -1.96
N HIS A 368 15.56 3.40 -1.25
CA HIS A 368 16.20 2.71 -0.12
C HIS A 368 16.36 3.62 1.13
N ASN A 369 16.96 3.07 2.18
CA ASN A 369 17.19 3.82 3.41
C ASN A 369 18.18 4.97 3.18
N PRO A 370 17.83 6.21 3.52
CA PRO A 370 18.70 7.34 3.32
C PRO A 370 19.89 7.32 4.31
N ASP A 371 20.97 8.00 3.96
CA ASP A 371 21.95 8.46 4.92
C ASP A 371 21.57 9.88 5.35
N ASN A 372 21.07 10.01 6.59
CA ASN A 372 20.53 11.26 7.10
C ASN A 372 21.58 12.34 7.33
N ARG A 373 22.88 12.01 7.32
CA ARG A 373 23.96 12.99 7.36
C ARG A 373 24.14 13.74 6.04
N LEU A 374 23.55 13.25 4.96
CA LEU A 374 23.80 13.72 3.59
C LEU A 374 22.64 14.54 3.00
N TRP A 375 21.69 14.97 3.83
CA TRP A 375 20.63 15.86 3.39
C TRP A 375 20.17 16.81 4.50
N SER A 376 19.56 17.96 4.12
CA SER A 376 19.09 18.98 5.06
C SER A 376 17.99 19.83 4.44
N LEU A 377 16.99 20.19 5.26
CA LEU A 377 15.95 21.17 4.96
C LEU A 377 16.18 22.51 5.68
N THR A 378 17.07 22.57 6.67
CA THR A 378 17.30 23.74 7.52
C THR A 378 18.55 24.51 7.12
N GLU A 379 19.54 23.87 6.51
CA GLU A 379 20.78 24.52 6.09
C GLU A 379 20.54 25.71 5.14
N ARG A 380 19.50 25.61 4.31
CA ARG A 380 18.98 26.68 3.49
C ARG A 380 17.48 26.60 3.37
N LYS A 381 16.78 27.50 4.03
CA LYS A 381 15.32 27.56 4.03
C LYS A 381 14.77 27.62 2.59
N GLY A 382 13.74 26.83 2.30
CA GLY A 382 13.11 26.73 0.99
C GLY A 382 13.87 25.87 -0.01
N TYR A 383 14.81 25.05 0.45
CA TYR A 383 15.59 24.15 -0.40
C TYR A 383 15.81 22.82 0.28
N LEU A 384 15.65 21.74 -0.46
CA LEU A 384 16.27 20.47 -0.11
C LEU A 384 17.75 20.54 -0.51
N ARG A 385 18.64 20.35 0.46
CA ARG A 385 20.07 20.24 0.20
C ARG A 385 20.48 18.78 0.27
N LEU A 386 21.10 18.29 -0.81
CA LEU A 386 21.73 17.00 -0.86
C LEU A 386 23.25 17.18 -0.88
N ARG A 387 23.95 16.42 -0.04
CA ARG A 387 25.41 16.36 -0.05
C ARG A 387 25.84 15.11 -0.81
N THR A 388 26.90 15.24 -1.59
CA THR A 388 27.47 14.08 -2.28
C THR A 388 28.09 13.13 -1.28
N GLY A 389 27.71 11.86 -1.38
CA GLY A 389 28.34 10.76 -0.67
C GLY A 389 29.31 10.00 -1.56
N ASP A 390 29.08 8.70 -1.69
CA ASP A 390 29.93 7.84 -2.52
C ASP A 390 29.69 8.09 -4.01
N VAL A 391 30.75 7.94 -4.80
CA VAL A 391 30.65 7.96 -6.27
C VAL A 391 30.06 6.65 -6.73
N CYS A 392 28.97 6.73 -7.49
CA CYS A 392 28.30 5.56 -8.06
C CYS A 392 28.22 5.63 -9.58
N GLY A 393 28.22 4.46 -10.23
CA GLY A 393 28.23 4.38 -11.70
C GLY A 393 26.87 4.61 -12.36
N THR A 394 25.77 4.51 -11.61
CA THR A 394 24.39 4.64 -12.12
C THR A 394 23.49 5.28 -11.09
N VAL A 395 22.39 5.90 -11.53
CA VAL A 395 21.35 6.45 -10.64
C VAL A 395 20.76 5.34 -9.74
N ALA A 396 20.66 4.12 -10.24
CA ALA A 396 20.16 2.98 -9.47
C ALA A 396 20.99 2.67 -8.23
N ASN A 397 22.28 3.02 -8.23
CA ASN A 397 23.18 2.82 -7.10
C ASN A 397 23.37 4.08 -6.25
N ALA A 398 22.69 5.18 -6.61
CA ALA A 398 22.80 6.44 -5.91
C ALA A 398 21.91 6.44 -4.65
N ARG A 399 22.54 6.35 -3.50
CA ARG A 399 21.87 6.53 -2.21
C ARG A 399 21.37 7.97 -2.08
N ASN A 400 20.33 8.20 -1.29
CA ASN A 400 19.68 9.50 -1.13
C ASN A 400 19.06 10.05 -2.44
N THR A 401 18.61 9.17 -3.33
CA THR A 401 17.74 9.57 -4.43
C THR A 401 16.33 9.75 -3.89
N LEU A 402 15.82 10.98 -3.92
CA LEU A 402 14.49 11.33 -3.45
C LEU A 402 13.49 11.24 -4.59
N THR A 403 12.32 10.65 -4.33
CA THR A 403 11.30 10.35 -5.33
C THR A 403 9.90 10.71 -4.87
N GLN A 404 9.02 10.96 -5.82
CA GLN A 404 7.57 10.89 -5.67
C GLN A 404 7.01 9.90 -6.69
N ARG A 405 5.76 9.48 -6.51
CA ARG A 405 5.05 8.65 -7.49
C ARG A 405 4.88 9.41 -8.80
N THR A 406 5.08 8.71 -9.91
CA THR A 406 4.58 9.19 -11.21
C THR A 406 3.07 8.99 -11.26
N PHE A 407 2.35 9.90 -11.93
CA PHE A 407 0.92 9.78 -12.11
C PHE A 407 0.55 9.84 -13.60
N GLY A 408 -0.53 9.14 -13.94
CA GLY A 408 -0.99 9.04 -15.32
C GLY A 408 -2.17 9.97 -15.62
N PRO A 409 -2.70 9.91 -16.86
CA PRO A 409 -2.23 9.05 -17.96
C PRO A 409 -0.94 9.56 -18.61
N GLU A 410 -0.57 10.82 -18.41
CA GLU A 410 0.64 11.45 -18.94
C GLU A 410 1.38 12.16 -17.80
N CYS A 411 2.67 11.94 -17.71
CA CYS A 411 3.55 12.58 -16.75
C CYS A 411 4.77 13.14 -17.47
N GLY A 412 5.02 14.44 -17.28
CA GLY A 412 6.22 15.11 -17.78
C GLY A 412 6.97 15.73 -16.61
N ALA A 413 8.30 15.65 -16.64
CA ALA A 413 9.19 16.27 -15.68
C ALA A 413 10.11 17.29 -16.39
#